data_cde158f1467b5ad1f2df2986c97f350c
#
_entry.id   cde158f1467b5ad1f2df2986c97f350c
#
_cell.length_a   1.000
_cell.length_b   1.000
_cell.length_c   1.000
_cell.angle_alpha   90.00
_cell.angle_beta   90.00
_cell.angle_gamma   90.00
#
_symmetry.space_group_name_H-M   'P 1'
#
loop_
_entity.id
_entity.type
_entity.pdbx_description
1 polymer ?
#
loop_
_entity_poly.entity_id
_entity_poly.type
_entity_poly.pdbx_seq_one_letter_code
_entity_poly.pdbx_strand_id
1 'polypeptide(L)'
;MPPIELSTSHMDRREFMRLVTSIAAALTMSCEIVLGESMPMKTAVKITCIIRYEIDPYQREAFKEYAENWGRIVPRCGGHLVGYFLPYEGTNNIAWGLIAFDSLASYEVYKKKLKADPEARNNFAAAEAKRIILREERNFVEIVDGTFGLSGAPGAAA
;
A
#
# COMPACT_ATOMS: atom_id res chain seq x y z
N MET A 1 10.49 -26.14 -69.40
CA MET A 1 10.63 -25.38 -68.14
C MET A 1 12.05 -24.85 -68.08
N PRO A 2 12.29 -23.53 -68.18
CA PRO A 2 13.63 -22.96 -68.02
C PRO A 2 13.88 -22.69 -66.54
N PRO A 3 15.15 -22.71 -66.07
CA PRO A 3 15.51 -22.50 -64.68
C PRO A 3 15.45 -21.03 -64.33
N ILE A 4 15.04 -20.74 -63.06
CA ILE A 4 14.96 -19.40 -62.45
C ILE A 4 16.38 -19.04 -61.99
N GLU A 5 16.99 -18.05 -62.66
CA GLU A 5 18.25 -17.45 -62.22
C GLU A 5 17.95 -16.48 -61.03
N LEU A 6 18.50 -16.80 -59.88
CA LEU A 6 18.55 -15.90 -58.71
C LEU A 6 19.69 -14.90 -58.94
N SER A 7 19.34 -13.67 -59.38
CA SER A 7 20.26 -12.56 -59.46
C SER A 7 20.57 -12.06 -58.06
N THR A 8 21.74 -12.42 -57.51
CA THR A 8 22.32 -11.81 -56.34
C THR A 8 22.83 -10.41 -56.67
N SER A 9 22.00 -9.39 -56.42
CA SER A 9 22.40 -8.00 -56.49
C SER A 9 23.42 -7.74 -55.36
N HIS A 10 24.68 -7.61 -55.75
CA HIS A 10 25.78 -7.22 -54.87
C HIS A 10 25.66 -5.70 -54.60
N MET A 11 25.13 -5.32 -53.46
CA MET A 11 25.01 -3.95 -53.05
C MET A 11 26.39 -3.36 -52.80
N ASP A 12 26.76 -2.31 -53.52
CA ASP A 12 28.07 -1.65 -53.45
C ASP A 12 28.22 -0.96 -52.07
N ARG A 13 29.44 -1.06 -51.50
CA ARG A 13 29.82 -0.42 -50.21
C ARG A 13 29.47 1.08 -50.13
N ARG A 14 29.43 1.74 -51.26
CA ARG A 14 29.06 3.18 -51.35
C ARG A 14 27.56 3.42 -51.15
N GLU A 15 26.72 2.52 -51.62
CA GLU A 15 25.26 2.60 -51.40
C GLU A 15 24.90 2.24 -49.94
N PHE A 16 25.58 1.27 -49.34
CA PHE A 16 25.40 0.92 -47.95
C PHE A 16 25.77 2.09 -47.03
N MET A 17 26.87 2.82 -47.31
CA MET A 17 27.30 3.99 -46.54
C MET A 17 26.34 5.18 -46.70
N ARG A 18 25.68 5.33 -47.82
CA ARG A 18 24.66 6.38 -48.02
C ARG A 18 23.36 6.07 -47.28
N LEU A 19 23.00 4.81 -47.19
CA LEU A 19 21.82 4.37 -46.43
C LEU A 19 22.02 4.54 -44.93
N VAL A 20 23.22 4.25 -44.42
CA VAL A 20 23.54 4.39 -42.98
C VAL A 20 23.57 5.87 -42.57
N THR A 21 24.06 6.77 -43.42
CA THR A 21 24.08 8.23 -43.14
C THR A 21 22.69 8.86 -43.19
N SER A 22 21.77 8.33 -43.99
CA SER A 22 20.40 8.84 -44.03
C SER A 22 19.54 8.40 -42.83
N ILE A 23 19.84 7.25 -42.23
CA ILE A 23 19.15 6.76 -41.04
C ILE A 23 19.65 7.50 -39.79
N ALA A 24 20.91 7.93 -39.74
CA ALA A 24 21.47 8.68 -38.61
C ALA A 24 20.90 10.11 -38.48
N ALA A 25 20.40 10.70 -39.54
CA ALA A 25 19.83 12.06 -39.54
C ALA A 25 18.34 12.10 -39.14
N ALA A 26 17.65 10.96 -39.11
CA ALA A 26 16.23 10.86 -38.72
C ALA A 26 16.00 10.51 -37.26
N LEU A 27 17.05 10.26 -36.48
CA LEU A 27 16.97 9.87 -35.06
C LEU A 27 17.24 11.00 -34.06
N THR A 28 17.31 12.27 -34.55
CA THR A 28 17.34 13.44 -33.65
C THR A 28 15.98 14.09 -33.44
N MET A 29 14.89 13.36 -33.66
CA MET A 29 13.60 13.79 -33.12
C MET A 29 13.56 13.44 -31.64
N SER A 30 13.72 14.48 -30.85
CA SER A 30 13.40 14.65 -29.46
C SER A 30 12.58 13.50 -28.87
N CYS A 31 13.23 12.56 -28.20
CA CYS A 31 12.60 11.86 -27.12
C CYS A 31 12.46 12.89 -25.99
N GLU A 32 11.45 13.75 -26.06
CA GLU A 32 10.89 14.33 -24.84
C GLU A 32 10.35 13.14 -24.07
N ILE A 33 11.20 12.66 -23.14
CA ILE A 33 10.75 11.90 -22.01
C ILE A 33 9.79 12.86 -21.30
N VAL A 34 8.51 12.78 -21.63
CA VAL A 34 7.46 13.18 -20.73
C VAL A 34 7.70 12.32 -19.52
N LEU A 35 8.46 12.85 -18.56
CA LEU A 35 8.37 12.45 -17.16
C LEU A 35 6.91 12.71 -16.80
N GLY A 36 6.05 11.74 -17.14
CA GLY A 36 4.72 11.68 -16.60
C GLY A 36 4.91 11.73 -15.11
N GLU A 37 4.61 12.89 -14.53
CA GLU A 37 4.33 12.97 -13.10
C GLU A 37 3.42 11.80 -12.84
N SER A 38 3.98 10.78 -12.15
CA SER A 38 3.18 9.72 -11.60
C SER A 38 2.28 10.44 -10.59
N MET A 39 1.10 10.84 -11.07
CA MET A 39 0.01 11.24 -10.19
C MET A 39 0.00 10.18 -9.09
N PRO A 40 0.12 10.55 -7.81
CA PRO A 40 -0.04 9.59 -6.75
C PRO A 40 -1.40 8.95 -7.02
N MET A 41 -1.36 7.68 -7.39
CA MET A 41 -2.58 6.90 -7.60
C MET A 41 -3.26 6.95 -6.25
N LYS A 42 -4.24 7.84 -6.12
CA LYS A 42 -5.03 8.01 -4.91
C LYS A 42 -5.69 6.65 -4.73
N THR A 43 -5.07 5.83 -3.89
CA THR A 43 -5.55 4.51 -3.57
C THR A 43 -6.99 4.69 -3.11
N ALA A 44 -7.93 4.21 -3.89
CA ALA A 44 -9.35 4.40 -3.61
C ALA A 44 -9.72 3.44 -2.49
N VAL A 45 -9.44 3.87 -1.25
CA VAL A 45 -9.87 3.15 -0.06
C VAL A 45 -11.40 3.05 -0.11
N LYS A 46 -11.93 1.82 -0.06
CA LYS A 46 -13.37 1.55 -0.18
C LYS A 46 -13.99 1.04 1.10
N ILE A 47 -13.22 0.32 1.90
CA ILE A 47 -13.73 -0.30 3.12
C ILE A 47 -12.81 0.02 4.30
N THR A 48 -13.40 0.09 5.49
CA THR A 48 -12.67 0.24 6.75
C THR A 48 -13.04 -0.90 7.69
N CYS A 49 -12.03 -1.58 8.20
CA CYS A 49 -12.17 -2.51 9.31
C CYS A 49 -12.18 -1.69 10.60
N ILE A 50 -13.32 -1.68 11.28
CA ILE A 50 -13.46 -1.09 12.60
C ILE A 50 -13.36 -2.20 13.63
N ILE A 51 -12.39 -2.07 14.52
CA ILE A 51 -12.13 -3.04 15.58
C ILE A 51 -12.49 -2.37 16.90
N ARG A 52 -13.46 -2.95 17.60
CA ARG A 52 -13.82 -2.57 18.96
C ARG A 52 -13.10 -3.51 19.91
N TYR A 53 -12.31 -2.96 20.79
CA TYR A 53 -11.63 -3.67 21.86
C TYR A 53 -12.28 -3.37 23.20
N GLU A 54 -12.56 -4.43 23.96
CA GLU A 54 -12.77 -4.34 25.37
C GLU A 54 -11.45 -4.68 26.05
N ILE A 55 -10.82 -3.69 26.67
CA ILE A 55 -9.50 -3.82 27.30
C ILE A 55 -9.62 -3.91 28.80
N ASP A 56 -8.63 -4.50 29.44
CA ASP A 56 -8.49 -4.40 30.89
C ASP A 56 -8.24 -2.93 31.30
N PRO A 57 -9.13 -2.29 32.06
CA PRO A 57 -8.99 -0.88 32.42
C PRO A 57 -7.71 -0.58 33.22
N TYR A 58 -7.12 -1.58 33.89
CA TYR A 58 -5.87 -1.44 34.61
C TYR A 58 -4.63 -1.58 33.72
N GLN A 59 -4.80 -1.98 32.47
CA GLN A 59 -3.72 -2.20 31.51
C GLN A 59 -3.77 -1.20 30.33
N ARG A 60 -4.32 -0.04 30.54
CA ARG A 60 -4.46 0.99 29.50
C ARG A 60 -3.13 1.36 28.82
N GLU A 61 -2.06 1.52 29.60
CA GLU A 61 -0.73 1.84 29.05
C GLU A 61 -0.13 0.65 28.26
N ALA A 62 -0.36 -0.57 28.69
CA ALA A 62 0.06 -1.76 27.93
C ALA A 62 -0.70 -1.86 26.58
N PHE A 63 -1.98 -1.49 26.55
CA PHE A 63 -2.71 -1.41 25.29
C PHE A 63 -2.20 -0.28 24.40
N LYS A 64 -1.78 0.85 24.97
CA LYS A 64 -1.16 1.94 24.22
C LYS A 64 0.11 1.48 23.50
N GLU A 65 1.01 0.81 24.21
CA GLU A 65 2.23 0.21 23.63
C GLU A 65 1.88 -0.79 22.52
N TYR A 66 0.90 -1.66 22.75
CA TYR A 66 0.38 -2.58 21.74
C TYR A 66 -0.10 -1.85 20.48
N ALA A 67 -0.85 -0.76 20.63
CA ALA A 67 -1.38 0.04 19.54
C ALA A 67 -0.27 0.79 18.77
N GLU A 68 0.72 1.33 19.48
CA GLU A 68 1.88 2.00 18.89
C GLU A 68 2.69 1.05 17.98
N ASN A 69 2.86 -0.21 18.40
CA ASN A 69 3.51 -1.22 17.56
C ASN A 69 2.74 -1.44 16.25
N TRP A 70 1.42 -1.45 16.30
CA TRP A 70 0.59 -1.55 15.08
C TRP A 70 0.76 -0.37 14.13
N GLY A 71 1.15 0.79 14.64
CA GLY A 71 1.50 1.96 13.83
C GLY A 71 2.55 1.67 12.76
N ARG A 72 3.51 0.78 13.06
CA ARG A 72 4.56 0.33 12.14
C ARG A 72 4.18 -0.92 11.34
N ILE A 73 3.48 -1.85 12.00
CA ILE A 73 3.18 -3.17 11.43
C ILE A 73 2.10 -3.07 10.35
N VAL A 74 1.02 -2.34 10.60
CA VAL A 74 -0.13 -2.26 9.69
C VAL A 74 0.26 -1.74 8.31
N PRO A 75 0.96 -0.59 8.16
CA PRO A 75 1.37 -0.09 6.86
C PRO A 75 2.32 -1.05 6.13
N ARG A 76 3.27 -1.64 6.84
CA ARG A 76 4.23 -2.59 6.28
C ARG A 76 3.55 -3.83 5.73
N CYS A 77 2.46 -4.26 6.33
CA CYS A 77 1.66 -5.39 5.88
C CYS A 77 0.65 -5.03 4.78
N GLY A 78 0.47 -3.74 4.46
CA GLY A 78 -0.39 -3.26 3.37
C GLY A 78 -1.78 -2.83 3.82
N GLY A 79 -1.98 -2.52 5.10
CA GLY A 79 -3.17 -1.83 5.60
C GLY A 79 -2.96 -0.32 5.65
N HIS A 80 -4.00 0.45 5.45
CA HIS A 80 -3.99 1.91 5.64
C HIS A 80 -4.48 2.22 7.05
N LEU A 81 -3.55 2.39 7.99
CA LEU A 81 -3.93 2.67 9.37
C LEU A 81 -4.54 4.06 9.48
N VAL A 82 -5.81 4.12 9.87
CA VAL A 82 -6.50 5.37 10.22
C VAL A 82 -6.11 5.79 11.63
N GLY A 83 -6.09 4.86 12.58
CA GLY A 83 -5.62 5.11 13.94
C GLY A 83 -6.11 4.10 14.96
N TYR A 84 -5.49 4.16 16.14
CA TYR A 84 -5.99 3.54 17.36
C TYR A 84 -6.46 4.65 18.32
N PHE A 85 -7.55 4.39 18.99
CA PHE A 85 -8.20 5.36 19.87
C PHE A 85 -8.43 4.75 21.25
N LEU A 86 -7.96 5.42 22.28
CA LEU A 86 -8.16 5.05 23.66
C LEU A 86 -9.35 5.81 24.25
N PRO A 87 -10.00 5.29 25.29
CA PRO A 87 -11.04 6.04 26.02
C PRO A 87 -10.48 7.38 26.53
N TYR A 88 -11.17 8.47 26.26
CA TYR A 88 -10.83 9.79 26.79
C TYR A 88 -11.86 10.23 27.83
N GLU A 89 -13.14 10.13 27.45
CA GLU A 89 -14.29 10.42 28.31
C GLU A 89 -15.38 9.36 28.04
N GLY A 90 -16.16 9.00 29.05
CA GLY A 90 -17.20 7.98 28.97
C GLY A 90 -16.71 6.62 29.50
N THR A 91 -16.65 5.59 28.66
CA THR A 91 -16.18 4.25 29.08
C THR A 91 -14.67 4.27 29.34
N ASN A 92 -14.21 3.49 30.32
CA ASN A 92 -12.78 3.41 30.64
C ASN A 92 -12.06 2.20 30.02
N ASN A 93 -12.80 1.31 29.36
CA ASN A 93 -12.30 0.04 28.88
C ASN A 93 -12.60 -0.24 27.39
N ILE A 94 -13.16 0.73 26.64
CA ILE A 94 -13.42 0.57 25.22
C ILE A 94 -12.41 1.38 24.43
N ALA A 95 -11.64 0.64 23.60
CA ALA A 95 -10.71 1.22 22.64
C ALA A 95 -11.12 0.84 21.21
N TRP A 96 -10.58 1.54 20.22
CA TRP A 96 -10.89 1.33 18.82
C TRP A 96 -9.63 1.27 17.97
N GLY A 97 -9.65 0.42 16.94
CA GLY A 97 -8.66 0.42 15.87
C GLY A 97 -9.38 0.52 14.53
N LEU A 98 -8.94 1.43 13.68
CA LEU A 98 -9.51 1.65 12.35
C LEU A 98 -8.42 1.44 11.31
N ILE A 99 -8.65 0.50 10.39
CA ILE A 99 -7.72 0.16 9.32
C ILE A 99 -8.50 0.12 8.01
N ALA A 100 -8.10 0.94 7.06
CA ALA A 100 -8.75 1.03 5.78
C ALA A 100 -8.06 0.17 4.71
N PHE A 101 -8.84 -0.29 3.72
CA PHE A 101 -8.39 -1.16 2.63
C PHE A 101 -9.08 -0.79 1.32
N ASP A 102 -8.41 -1.05 0.20
CA ASP A 102 -8.98 -0.82 -1.13
C ASP A 102 -10.11 -1.82 -1.45
N SER A 103 -10.05 -3.02 -0.86
CA SER A 103 -11.02 -4.10 -1.07
C SER A 103 -10.89 -5.19 -0.01
N LEU A 104 -11.85 -6.12 0.04
CA LEU A 104 -11.72 -7.34 0.85
C LEU A 104 -10.56 -8.23 0.38
N ALA A 105 -10.22 -8.21 -0.91
CA ALA A 105 -9.07 -8.96 -1.42
C ALA A 105 -7.75 -8.41 -0.86
N SER A 106 -7.58 -7.09 -0.77
CA SER A 106 -6.40 -6.48 -0.15
C SER A 106 -6.32 -6.78 1.35
N TYR A 107 -7.45 -6.83 2.04
CA TYR A 107 -7.51 -7.29 3.43
C TYR A 107 -7.05 -8.75 3.60
N GLU A 108 -7.43 -9.66 2.69
CA GLU A 108 -6.98 -11.05 2.72
C GLU A 108 -5.45 -11.16 2.54
N VAL A 109 -4.87 -10.37 1.65
CA VAL A 109 -3.41 -10.28 1.47
C VAL A 109 -2.75 -9.76 2.74
N TYR A 110 -3.30 -8.69 3.33
CA TYR A 110 -2.85 -8.13 4.59
C TYR A 110 -2.82 -9.18 5.72
N LYS A 111 -3.90 -9.96 5.89
CA LYS A 111 -3.95 -11.03 6.90
C LYS A 111 -2.85 -12.08 6.72
N LYS A 112 -2.56 -12.46 5.47
CA LYS A 112 -1.49 -13.41 5.17
C LYS A 112 -0.13 -12.85 5.58
N LYS A 113 0.14 -11.57 5.27
CA LYS A 113 1.37 -10.89 5.67
C LYS A 113 1.50 -10.78 7.19
N LEU A 114 0.43 -10.42 7.90
CA LEU A 114 0.43 -10.36 9.36
C LEU A 114 0.83 -11.69 10.01
N LYS A 115 0.27 -12.80 9.52
CA LYS A 115 0.60 -14.14 10.02
C LYS A 115 2.08 -14.50 9.82
N ALA A 116 2.70 -14.00 8.75
CA ALA A 116 4.10 -14.22 8.44
C ALA A 116 5.05 -13.25 9.18
N ASP A 117 4.57 -12.07 9.56
CA ASP A 117 5.38 -11.02 10.19
C ASP A 117 5.75 -11.38 11.65
N PRO A 118 7.04 -11.45 12.00
CA PRO A 118 7.47 -11.82 13.35
C PRO A 118 7.07 -10.80 14.41
N GLU A 119 7.14 -9.50 14.09
CA GLU A 119 6.78 -8.42 15.03
C GLU A 119 5.27 -8.43 15.32
N ALA A 120 4.44 -8.69 14.30
CA ALA A 120 3.01 -8.85 14.49
C ALA A 120 2.68 -10.03 15.43
N ARG A 121 3.32 -11.19 15.20
CA ARG A 121 3.12 -12.36 16.07
C ARG A 121 3.54 -12.08 17.52
N ASN A 122 4.69 -11.43 17.71
CA ASN A 122 5.19 -11.07 19.03
C ASN A 122 4.26 -10.09 19.74
N ASN A 123 3.73 -9.10 19.02
CA ASN A 123 2.81 -8.10 19.56
C ASN A 123 1.49 -8.77 20.01
N PHE A 124 0.94 -9.68 19.20
CA PHE A 124 -0.23 -10.49 19.60
C PHE A 124 0.07 -11.36 20.82
N ALA A 125 1.17 -12.10 20.82
CA ALA A 125 1.53 -12.98 21.93
C ALA A 125 1.73 -12.21 23.24
N ALA A 126 2.32 -11.02 23.19
CA ALA A 126 2.49 -10.16 24.35
C ALA A 126 1.14 -9.67 24.91
N ALA A 127 0.21 -9.29 24.02
CA ALA A 127 -1.13 -8.87 24.43
C ALA A 127 -1.93 -10.01 25.04
N GLU A 128 -1.82 -11.22 24.49
CA GLU A 128 -2.47 -12.43 25.00
C GLU A 128 -1.91 -12.85 26.36
N ALA A 129 -0.57 -12.91 26.49
CA ALA A 129 0.09 -13.28 27.76
C ALA A 129 -0.26 -12.33 28.90
N LYS A 130 -0.37 -11.04 28.63
CA LYS A 130 -0.75 -10.02 29.60
C LYS A 130 -2.26 -9.89 29.78
N ARG A 131 -3.08 -10.55 28.95
CA ARG A 131 -4.54 -10.44 28.92
C ARG A 131 -5.03 -9.00 28.81
N ILE A 132 -4.35 -8.21 27.99
CA ILE A 132 -4.67 -6.77 27.80
C ILE A 132 -6.04 -6.60 27.16
N ILE A 133 -6.40 -7.48 26.20
CA ILE A 133 -7.64 -7.48 25.45
C ILE A 133 -8.55 -8.58 26.00
N LEU A 134 -9.71 -8.19 26.49
CA LEU A 134 -10.71 -9.11 27.06
C LEU A 134 -11.67 -9.59 25.96
N ARG A 135 -11.99 -8.71 25.00
CA ARG A 135 -12.87 -9.01 23.87
C ARG A 135 -12.50 -8.15 22.68
N GLU A 136 -12.64 -8.72 21.49
CA GLU A 136 -12.45 -8.05 20.23
C GLU A 136 -13.63 -8.30 19.31
N GLU A 137 -14.16 -7.24 18.70
CA GLU A 137 -15.22 -7.29 17.69
C GLU A 137 -14.74 -6.56 16.43
N ARG A 138 -14.92 -7.18 15.26
CA ARG A 138 -14.52 -6.61 13.97
C ARG A 138 -15.71 -6.43 13.06
N ASN A 139 -15.83 -5.23 12.51
CA ASN A 139 -16.85 -4.89 11.53
C ASN A 139 -16.19 -4.26 10.31
N PHE A 140 -16.72 -4.55 9.12
CA PHE A 140 -16.33 -3.87 7.90
C PHE A 140 -17.44 -2.91 7.51
N VAL A 141 -17.04 -1.67 7.22
CA VAL A 141 -17.95 -0.61 6.78
C VAL A 141 -17.47 -0.07 5.44
N GLU A 142 -18.40 0.38 4.62
CA GLU A 142 -18.11 1.08 3.38
C GLU A 142 -17.87 2.57 3.68
N ILE A 143 -16.94 3.17 2.93
CA ILE A 143 -16.66 4.60 3.05
C ILE A 143 -17.64 5.36 2.16
N VAL A 144 -18.30 6.34 2.72
CA VAL A 144 -19.13 7.27 1.94
C VAL A 144 -18.21 8.24 1.20
N ASP A 145 -18.35 8.30 -0.13
CA ASP A 145 -17.50 9.14 -0.97
C ASP A 145 -17.48 10.60 -0.51
N GLY A 146 -16.30 11.19 -0.50
CA GLY A 146 -16.09 12.58 -0.11
C GLY A 146 -16.11 12.86 1.40
N THR A 147 -16.34 11.85 2.25
CA THR A 147 -16.35 12.01 3.72
C THR A 147 -15.09 11.50 4.41
N PHE A 148 -14.23 10.78 3.69
CA PHE A 148 -12.99 10.24 4.23
C PHE A 148 -11.84 11.22 4.01
N GLY A 149 -11.37 11.81 5.08
CA GLY A 149 -10.22 12.71 5.05
C GLY A 149 -9.88 13.18 6.46
N LEU A 150 -8.66 12.87 6.90
CA LEU A 150 -8.07 13.45 8.09
C LEU A 150 -7.17 14.62 7.65
N SER A 151 -7.74 15.77 7.41
CA SER A 151 -6.98 17.02 7.25
C SER A 151 -6.52 17.46 8.64
N GLY A 152 -5.23 17.29 8.93
CA GLY A 152 -4.62 17.78 10.18
C GLY A 152 -4.19 16.72 11.17
N ALA A 153 -3.50 15.66 10.73
CA ALA A 153 -2.72 14.85 11.68
C ALA A 153 -1.67 15.75 12.35
N PRO A 154 -1.64 15.86 13.69
CA PRO A 154 -0.58 16.58 14.38
C PRO A 154 0.74 15.82 14.13
N GLY A 155 1.63 16.38 13.31
CA GLY A 155 2.92 15.78 12.96
C GLY A 155 3.37 15.96 11.52
N ALA A 156 2.56 16.56 10.64
CA ALA A 156 2.98 16.92 9.28
C ALA A 156 3.31 18.42 9.21
N ALA A 157 4.19 18.89 10.12
CA ALA A 157 4.79 20.21 10.04
C ALA A 157 6.24 20.08 10.48
N ALA A 158 7.14 19.99 9.51
CA ALA A 158 8.44 20.64 9.43
C ALA A 158 9.23 20.07 8.25
#